data_a3e3d3dfbf3697e075ab0696f26175d6
#
_entry.id   a3e3d3dfbf3697e075ab0696f26175d6
#
_cell.length_a   1.000
_cell.length_b   1.000
_cell.length_c   1.000
_cell.angle_alpha   90.00
_cell.angle_beta   90.00
_cell.angle_gamma   90.00
#
_symmetry.space_group_name_H-M   'P 1'
#
loop_
_entity.id
_entity.type
_entity.pdbx_description
1 polymer ?
#
loop_
_entity_poly.entity_id
_entity_poly.type
_entity_poly.pdbx_seq_one_letter_code
_entity_poly.pdbx_strand_id
1 'polypeptide(L)'
;MAIIFIGGSYFMWLVVWPSSFKISDDEKQRTKIVGNIAKRFAYFSHATLLILVITGLILAFGWYLPEPSDLFTTLSGHILLAKMIVVAIMIIIVYGNNLYHGKRIMRLSREGKKEELNKLRKMSHFMSYTSLALMALITILAVSLQIY
;
A
#
# COMPACT_ATOMS: atom_id res chain seq x y z
N MET A 1 -2.84 6.80 12.62
CA MET A 1 -2.76 6.84 11.13
C MET A 1 -2.29 5.52 10.52
N ALA A 2 -1.17 4.92 10.95
CA ALA A 2 -0.70 3.63 10.41
C ALA A 2 -1.76 2.52 10.53
N ILE A 3 -2.41 2.40 11.67
CA ILE A 3 -3.48 1.40 11.90
C ILE A 3 -4.63 1.56 10.91
N ILE A 4 -5.03 2.79 10.59
CA ILE A 4 -6.11 3.07 9.63
C ILE A 4 -5.69 2.67 8.21
N PHE A 5 -4.45 2.96 7.83
CA PHE A 5 -3.93 2.62 6.50
C PHE A 5 -3.79 1.10 6.33
N ILE A 6 -3.19 0.42 7.30
CA ILE A 6 -3.01 -1.03 7.29
C ILE A 6 -4.36 -1.73 7.42
N GLY A 7 -5.17 -1.36 8.41
CA GLY A 7 -6.50 -1.94 8.63
C GLY A 7 -7.44 -1.73 7.45
N GLY A 8 -7.44 -0.55 6.84
CA GLY A 8 -8.22 -0.28 5.63
C GLY A 8 -7.79 -1.11 4.43
N SER A 9 -6.49 -1.34 4.26
CA SER A 9 -5.97 -2.21 3.20
C SER A 9 -6.39 -3.67 3.40
N TYR A 10 -6.29 -4.19 4.62
CA TYR A 10 -6.80 -5.52 4.96
C TYR A 10 -8.32 -5.62 4.81
N PHE A 11 -9.07 -4.59 5.22
CA PHE A 11 -10.52 -4.54 5.06
C PHE A 11 -10.93 -4.62 3.59
N MET A 12 -10.27 -3.90 2.71
CA MET A 12 -10.50 -3.98 1.26
C MET A 12 -10.31 -5.41 0.74
N TRP A 13 -9.28 -6.11 1.20
CA TRP A 13 -8.94 -7.45 0.74
C TRP A 13 -9.80 -8.55 1.36
N LEU A 14 -10.03 -8.50 2.68
CA LEU A 14 -10.72 -9.56 3.42
C LEU A 14 -12.24 -9.42 3.39
N VAL A 15 -12.75 -8.19 3.23
CA VAL A 15 -14.19 -7.93 3.30
C VAL A 15 -14.74 -7.47 1.97
N VAL A 16 -14.22 -6.38 1.40
CA VAL A 16 -14.83 -5.77 0.21
C VAL A 16 -14.69 -6.70 -1.01
N TRP A 17 -13.52 -7.27 -1.23
CA TRP A 17 -13.28 -8.16 -2.37
C TRP A 17 -14.15 -9.40 -2.33
N PRO A 18 -14.18 -10.26 -1.28
CA PRO A 18 -15.02 -11.44 -1.26
C PRO A 18 -16.52 -11.10 -1.23
N SER A 19 -16.93 -10.02 -0.55
CA SER A 19 -18.34 -9.60 -0.55
C SER A 19 -18.84 -9.18 -1.92
N SER A 20 -17.96 -8.67 -2.78
CA SER A 20 -18.34 -8.27 -4.14
C SER A 20 -18.88 -9.43 -4.99
N PHE A 21 -18.46 -10.66 -4.72
CA PHE A 21 -18.97 -11.86 -5.40
C PHE A 21 -20.41 -12.21 -5.01
N LYS A 22 -20.86 -11.77 -3.82
CA LYS A 22 -22.24 -11.97 -3.35
C LYS A 22 -23.20 -10.87 -3.81
N ILE A 23 -22.67 -9.72 -4.24
CA ILE A 23 -23.48 -8.55 -4.63
C ILE A 23 -23.95 -8.67 -6.07
N SER A 24 -23.13 -9.21 -6.98
CA SER A 24 -23.47 -9.34 -8.39
C SER A 24 -22.72 -10.48 -9.05
N ASP A 25 -23.46 -11.30 -9.82
CA ASP A 25 -22.90 -12.34 -10.69
C ASP A 25 -22.30 -11.73 -11.97
N ASP A 26 -22.74 -10.51 -12.36
CA ASP A 26 -22.17 -9.79 -13.51
C ASP A 26 -20.80 -9.20 -13.17
N GLU A 27 -19.78 -9.70 -13.87
CA GLU A 27 -18.40 -9.27 -13.70
C GLU A 27 -18.17 -7.78 -13.96
N LYS A 28 -18.90 -7.17 -14.90
CA LYS A 28 -18.79 -5.74 -15.22
C LYS A 28 -19.33 -4.89 -14.09
N GLN A 29 -20.49 -5.27 -13.57
CA GLN A 29 -21.13 -4.56 -12.46
C GLN A 29 -20.28 -4.66 -11.18
N ARG A 30 -19.78 -5.85 -10.86
CA ARG A 30 -18.85 -6.09 -9.74
C ARG A 30 -17.58 -5.23 -9.86
N THR A 31 -16.95 -5.23 -11.03
CA THR A 31 -15.74 -4.41 -11.28
C THR A 31 -16.01 -2.93 -11.10
N LYS A 32 -17.19 -2.44 -11.51
CA LYS A 32 -17.58 -1.04 -11.32
C LYS A 32 -17.79 -0.68 -9.84
N ILE A 33 -18.47 -1.54 -9.09
CA ILE A 33 -18.72 -1.32 -7.64
C ILE A 33 -17.40 -1.31 -6.86
N VAL A 34 -16.60 -2.37 -7.01
CA VAL A 34 -15.29 -2.48 -6.34
C VAL A 34 -14.36 -1.36 -6.77
N GLY A 35 -14.35 -0.99 -8.06
CA GLY A 35 -13.55 0.11 -8.58
C GLY A 35 -13.92 1.47 -7.98
N ASN A 36 -15.19 1.75 -7.75
CA ASN A 36 -15.63 2.99 -7.12
C ASN A 36 -15.23 3.06 -5.64
N ILE A 37 -15.37 1.95 -4.90
CA ILE A 37 -14.94 1.85 -3.50
C ILE A 37 -13.41 1.99 -3.42
N ALA A 38 -12.68 1.26 -4.26
CA ALA A 38 -11.22 1.31 -4.32
C ALA A 38 -10.69 2.72 -4.66
N LYS A 39 -11.37 3.45 -5.56
CA LYS A 39 -11.00 4.82 -5.93
C LYS A 39 -11.13 5.77 -4.74
N ARG A 40 -12.23 5.70 -3.98
CA ARG A 40 -12.42 6.52 -2.78
C ARG A 40 -11.40 6.17 -1.71
N PHE A 41 -11.18 4.87 -1.49
CA PHE A 41 -10.17 4.39 -0.55
C PHE A 41 -8.75 4.82 -0.96
N ALA A 42 -8.42 4.84 -2.25
CA ALA A 42 -7.13 5.30 -2.74
C ALA A 42 -6.84 6.77 -2.39
N TYR A 43 -7.81 7.67 -2.54
CA TYR A 43 -7.65 9.07 -2.13
C TYR A 43 -7.35 9.20 -0.63
N PHE A 44 -8.10 8.50 0.19
CA PHE A 44 -7.90 8.48 1.62
C PHE A 44 -6.54 7.89 2.00
N SER A 45 -6.16 6.78 1.37
CA SER A 45 -4.87 6.11 1.57
C SER A 45 -3.69 7.00 1.17
N HIS A 46 -3.81 7.77 0.08
CA HIS A 46 -2.74 8.68 -0.35
C HIS A 46 -2.53 9.82 0.65
N ALA A 47 -3.61 10.43 1.13
CA ALA A 47 -3.52 11.45 2.17
C ALA A 47 -2.90 10.90 3.46
N THR A 48 -3.34 9.73 3.91
CA THR A 48 -2.82 9.06 5.10
C THR A 48 -1.34 8.69 4.94
N LEU A 49 -0.95 8.19 3.77
CA LEU A 49 0.45 7.84 3.47
C LEU A 49 1.35 9.08 3.47
N LEU A 50 0.89 10.19 2.88
CA LEU A 50 1.62 11.45 2.89
C LEU A 50 1.87 11.95 4.32
N ILE A 51 0.84 11.94 5.15
CA ILE A 51 0.95 12.33 6.57
C ILE A 51 1.93 11.41 7.31
N LEU A 52 1.85 10.08 7.06
CA LEU A 52 2.77 9.12 7.68
C LEU A 52 4.22 9.35 7.28
N VAL A 53 4.48 9.67 6.01
CA VAL A 53 5.84 9.96 5.52
C VAL A 53 6.36 11.24 6.17
N ILE A 54 5.58 12.32 6.17
CA ILE A 54 5.98 13.61 6.76
C ILE A 54 6.25 13.45 8.26
N THR A 55 5.33 12.85 8.99
CA THR A 55 5.49 12.62 10.44
C THR A 55 6.65 11.67 10.74
N GLY A 56 6.87 10.66 9.90
CA GLY A 56 8.00 9.75 10.01
C GLY A 56 9.34 10.46 9.81
N LEU A 57 9.45 11.37 8.85
CA LEU A 57 10.66 12.18 8.62
C LEU A 57 10.92 13.16 9.79
N ILE A 58 9.88 13.85 10.25
CA ILE A 58 10.00 14.75 11.42
C ILE A 58 10.51 13.99 12.65
N LEU A 59 9.96 12.79 12.88
CA LEU A 59 10.36 11.96 14.01
C LEU A 59 11.79 11.43 13.84
N ALA A 60 12.16 11.04 12.63
CA ALA A 60 13.50 10.56 12.32
C ALA A 60 14.58 11.60 12.61
N PHE A 61 14.43 12.79 12.05
CA PHE A 61 15.42 13.86 12.17
C PHE A 61 15.29 14.68 13.46
N GLY A 62 14.11 14.72 14.07
CA GLY A 62 13.89 15.50 15.30
C GLY A 62 14.14 14.70 16.58
N TRP A 63 14.08 13.37 16.55
CA TRP A 63 14.14 12.55 17.76
C TRP A 63 15.15 11.41 17.71
N TYR A 64 15.22 10.65 16.60
CA TYR A 64 16.06 9.45 16.50
C TYR A 64 17.47 9.73 15.99
N LEU A 65 17.68 10.83 15.27
CA LEU A 65 18.96 11.18 14.67
C LEU A 65 19.33 12.62 15.07
N PRO A 66 19.98 12.81 16.23
CA PRO A 66 20.52 14.11 16.63
C PRO A 66 21.53 14.65 15.60
N GLU A 67 22.31 13.74 14.99
CA GLU A 67 23.22 14.06 13.90
C GLU A 67 22.96 13.17 12.68
N PRO A 68 23.07 13.71 11.45
CA PRO A 68 22.88 12.91 10.22
C PRO A 68 23.85 11.72 10.07
N SER A 69 25.04 11.79 10.69
CA SER A 69 26.05 10.73 10.74
C SER A 69 25.55 9.49 11.49
N ASP A 70 24.64 9.66 12.45
CA ASP A 70 24.11 8.56 13.28
C ASP A 70 23.29 7.57 12.46
N LEU A 71 22.80 7.97 11.29
CA LEU A 71 22.10 7.09 10.36
C LEU A 71 22.96 5.87 9.95
N PHE A 72 24.28 6.04 9.87
CA PHE A 72 25.21 5.01 9.39
C PHE A 72 26.08 4.41 10.51
N THR A 73 26.06 4.99 11.70
CA THR A 73 26.96 4.61 12.78
C THR A 73 26.27 3.91 13.94
N THR A 74 24.97 4.15 14.12
CA THR A 74 24.20 3.57 15.23
C THR A 74 23.29 2.43 14.79
N LEU A 75 22.99 1.49 15.71
CA LEU A 75 22.04 0.41 15.45
C LEU A 75 20.64 0.95 15.12
N SER A 76 20.19 1.95 15.88
CA SER A 76 18.91 2.63 15.62
C SER A 76 18.88 3.30 14.25
N GLY A 77 20.01 3.89 13.83
CA GLY A 77 20.17 4.49 12.50
C GLY A 77 20.03 3.44 11.39
N HIS A 78 20.65 2.28 11.52
CA HIS A 78 20.53 1.19 10.52
C HIS A 78 19.09 0.66 10.43
N ILE A 79 18.38 0.48 11.56
CA ILE A 79 16.99 0.06 11.56
C ILE A 79 16.11 1.12 10.90
N LEU A 80 16.36 2.40 11.17
CA LEU A 80 15.63 3.50 10.54
C LEU A 80 15.87 3.56 9.03
N LEU A 81 17.11 3.37 8.60
CA LEU A 81 17.47 3.32 7.17
C LEU A 81 16.78 2.16 6.46
N ALA A 82 16.79 0.97 7.06
CA ALA A 82 16.06 -0.18 6.54
C ALA A 82 14.56 0.12 6.40
N LYS A 83 13.94 0.75 7.43
CA LYS A 83 12.55 1.18 7.39
C LYS A 83 12.29 2.19 6.26
N MET A 84 13.15 3.18 6.07
CA MET A 84 13.01 4.16 4.99
C MET A 84 13.05 3.50 3.60
N ILE A 85 13.98 2.56 3.39
CA ILE A 85 14.09 1.81 2.13
C ILE A 85 12.82 0.99 1.88
N VAL A 86 12.32 0.26 2.87
CA VAL A 86 11.09 -0.55 2.74
C VAL A 86 9.88 0.33 2.45
N VAL A 87 9.75 1.48 3.10
CA VAL A 87 8.68 2.47 2.84
C VAL A 87 8.78 3.00 1.41
N ALA A 88 9.98 3.34 0.92
CA ALA A 88 10.17 3.82 -0.45
C ALA A 88 9.76 2.75 -1.49
N ILE A 89 10.17 1.49 -1.30
CA ILE A 89 9.78 0.37 -2.15
C ILE A 89 8.24 0.20 -2.13
N MET A 90 7.62 0.24 -0.94
CA MET A 90 6.18 0.13 -0.79
C MET A 90 5.45 1.25 -1.55
N ILE A 91 5.91 2.49 -1.44
CA ILE A 91 5.34 3.63 -2.16
C ILE A 91 5.39 3.39 -3.68
N ILE A 92 6.53 2.96 -4.21
CA ILE A 92 6.70 2.67 -5.64
C ILE A 92 5.71 1.58 -6.08
N ILE A 93 5.57 0.50 -5.31
CA ILE A 93 4.65 -0.60 -5.61
C ILE A 93 3.20 -0.12 -5.58
N VAL A 94 2.78 0.60 -4.53
CA VAL A 94 1.41 1.08 -4.36
C VAL A 94 1.03 2.07 -5.47
N TYR A 95 1.90 3.04 -5.75
CA TYR A 95 1.64 4.02 -6.81
C TYR A 95 1.69 3.38 -8.20
N GLY A 96 2.67 2.50 -8.46
CA GLY A 96 2.76 1.76 -9.72
C GLY A 96 1.52 0.90 -9.97
N ASN A 97 1.04 0.19 -8.94
CA ASN A 97 -0.19 -0.60 -9.06
C ASN A 97 -1.43 0.27 -9.31
N ASN A 98 -1.62 1.34 -8.54
CA ASN A 98 -2.81 2.17 -8.64
C ASN A 98 -2.85 3.01 -9.92
N LEU A 99 -1.74 3.64 -10.32
CA LEU A 99 -1.72 4.55 -11.47
C LEU A 99 -1.65 3.79 -12.80
N TYR A 100 -0.87 2.73 -12.88
CA TYR A 100 -0.66 2.01 -14.12
C TYR A 100 -1.68 0.87 -14.31
N HIS A 101 -1.79 -0.04 -13.35
CA HIS A 101 -2.65 -1.21 -13.48
C HIS A 101 -4.12 -0.88 -13.30
N GLY A 102 -4.49 0.00 -12.38
CA GLY A 102 -5.87 0.37 -12.14
C GLY A 102 -6.55 0.97 -13.37
N LYS A 103 -5.90 1.93 -14.04
CA LYS A 103 -6.42 2.55 -15.27
C LYS A 103 -6.51 1.54 -16.44
N ARG A 104 -5.48 0.69 -16.58
CA ARG A 104 -5.42 -0.30 -17.65
C ARG A 104 -6.44 -1.42 -17.47
N ILE A 105 -6.67 -1.89 -16.26
CA ILE A 105 -7.73 -2.85 -15.92
C ILE A 105 -9.11 -2.32 -16.32
N MET A 106 -9.42 -1.07 -15.99
CA MET A 106 -10.69 -0.44 -16.35
C MET A 106 -10.86 -0.33 -17.87
N ARG A 107 -9.79 0.00 -18.60
CA ARG A 107 -9.81 0.08 -20.06
C ARG A 107 -10.04 -1.28 -20.70
N LEU A 108 -9.24 -2.29 -20.33
CA LEU A 108 -9.35 -3.65 -20.88
C LEU A 108 -10.70 -4.30 -20.55
N SER A 109 -11.27 -3.99 -19.38
CA SER A 109 -12.62 -4.43 -19.02
C SER A 109 -13.70 -3.85 -19.95
N ARG A 110 -13.52 -2.60 -20.40
CA ARG A 110 -14.44 -1.98 -21.38
C ARG A 110 -14.27 -2.54 -22.79
N GLU A 111 -13.02 -2.83 -23.17
CA GLU A 111 -12.68 -3.39 -24.50
C GLU A 111 -13.01 -4.89 -24.63
N GLY A 112 -13.37 -5.56 -23.52
CA GLY A 112 -13.75 -6.99 -23.53
C GLY A 112 -12.57 -7.96 -23.71
N LYS A 113 -11.31 -7.53 -23.56
CA LYS A 113 -10.11 -8.33 -23.72
C LYS A 113 -9.83 -9.18 -22.48
N LYS A 114 -10.53 -10.32 -22.34
CA LYS A 114 -10.53 -11.15 -21.13
C LYS A 114 -9.17 -11.71 -20.75
N GLU A 115 -8.37 -12.19 -21.71
CA GLU A 115 -7.05 -12.79 -21.41
C GLU A 115 -6.05 -11.78 -20.87
N GLU A 116 -5.92 -10.62 -21.52
CA GLU A 116 -5.04 -9.54 -21.06
C GLU A 116 -5.51 -8.99 -19.71
N LEU A 117 -6.82 -8.88 -19.52
CA LEU A 117 -7.44 -8.46 -18.26
C LEU A 117 -7.10 -9.41 -17.11
N ASN A 118 -7.21 -10.74 -17.33
CA ASN A 118 -6.90 -11.73 -16.30
C ASN A 118 -5.41 -11.74 -15.93
N LYS A 119 -4.53 -11.62 -16.92
CA LYS A 119 -3.07 -11.51 -16.67
C LYS A 119 -2.74 -10.27 -15.85
N LEU A 120 -3.34 -9.13 -16.20
CA LEU A 120 -3.10 -7.86 -15.51
C LEU A 120 -3.68 -7.88 -14.09
N ARG A 121 -4.85 -8.50 -13.88
CA ARG A 121 -5.44 -8.70 -12.56
C ARG A 121 -4.54 -9.56 -11.67
N LYS A 122 -4.02 -10.68 -12.17
CA LYS A 122 -3.08 -11.53 -11.40
C LYS A 122 -1.86 -10.74 -10.94
N MET A 123 -1.29 -9.92 -11.83
CA MET A 123 -0.14 -9.08 -11.50
C MET A 123 -0.49 -8.01 -10.48
N SER A 124 -1.63 -7.34 -10.62
CA SER A 124 -2.13 -6.37 -9.63
C SER A 124 -2.39 -7.01 -8.26
N HIS A 125 -2.95 -8.22 -8.22
CA HIS A 125 -3.12 -8.98 -6.99
C HIS A 125 -1.78 -9.32 -6.32
N PHE A 126 -0.81 -9.80 -7.09
CA PHE A 126 0.52 -10.07 -6.58
C PHE A 126 1.18 -8.83 -5.98
N MET A 127 1.11 -7.68 -6.67
CA MET A 127 1.63 -6.40 -6.15
C MET A 127 0.91 -5.98 -4.85
N SER A 128 -0.40 -6.22 -4.76
CA SER A 128 -1.17 -5.92 -3.54
C SER A 128 -0.75 -6.81 -2.37
N TYR A 129 -0.54 -8.10 -2.59
CA TYR A 129 -0.03 -9.00 -1.54
C TYR A 129 1.38 -8.61 -1.08
N THR A 130 2.27 -8.26 -2.01
CA THR A 130 3.61 -7.77 -1.70
C THR A 130 3.53 -6.50 -0.86
N SER A 131 2.64 -5.58 -1.21
CA SER A 131 2.40 -4.35 -0.45
C SER A 131 1.92 -4.64 0.99
N LEU A 132 1.00 -5.61 1.18
CA LEU A 132 0.55 -6.02 2.51
C LEU A 132 1.69 -6.65 3.35
N ALA A 133 2.53 -7.48 2.74
CA ALA A 133 3.69 -8.06 3.41
C ALA A 133 4.70 -6.98 3.83
N LEU A 134 4.97 -6.00 2.97
CA LEU A 134 5.83 -4.86 3.29
C LEU A 134 5.26 -4.00 4.43
N MET A 135 3.93 -3.80 4.48
CA MET A 135 3.29 -3.10 5.59
C MET A 135 3.50 -3.82 6.92
N ALA A 136 3.37 -5.15 6.94
CA ALA A 136 3.65 -5.95 8.13
C ALA A 136 5.12 -5.80 8.57
N LEU A 137 6.06 -5.85 7.62
CA LEU A 137 7.49 -5.65 7.89
C LEU A 137 7.78 -4.25 8.47
N ILE A 138 7.19 -3.20 7.90
CA ILE A 138 7.33 -1.83 8.41
C ILE A 138 6.83 -1.73 9.85
N THR A 139 5.72 -2.41 10.17
CA THR A 139 5.18 -2.42 11.53
C THR A 139 6.13 -3.10 12.51
N ILE A 140 6.73 -4.23 12.13
CA ILE A 140 7.73 -4.94 12.94
C ILE A 140 8.96 -4.04 13.18
N LEU A 141 9.49 -3.43 12.12
CA LEU A 141 10.63 -2.50 12.23
C LEU A 141 10.30 -1.27 13.08
N ALA A 142 9.06 -0.77 13.04
CA ALA A 142 8.63 0.35 13.88
C ALA A 142 8.59 -0.01 15.37
N VAL A 143 8.16 -1.23 15.71
CA VAL A 143 8.18 -1.73 17.10
C VAL A 143 9.60 -1.97 17.56
N SER A 144 10.46 -2.53 16.71
CA SER A 144 11.87 -2.76 17.05
C SER A 144 12.62 -1.47 17.41
N LEU A 145 12.32 -0.35 16.75
CA LEU A 145 12.89 0.97 17.08
C LEU A 145 12.51 1.50 18.46
N GLN A 146 11.40 1.02 19.05
CA GLN A 146 10.98 1.45 20.39
C GLN A 146 11.66 0.66 21.51
N ILE A 147 12.28 -0.46 21.18
CA ILE A 147 12.92 -1.36 22.15
C ILE A 147 14.41 -0.99 22.32
N TYR A 148 15.00 -0.37 21.32
CA TYR A 148 16.41 0.07 21.29
C TYR A 148 16.51 1.59 21.30
#